data_09b8f2c58c5ab10ea4379565b4e7c63f
#
_entry.id   09b8f2c58c5ab10ea4379565b4e7c63f
#
_cell.length_a   1.000
_cell.length_b   1.000
_cell.length_c   1.000
_cell.angle_alpha   90.00
_cell.angle_beta   90.00
_cell.angle_gamma   90.00
#
_symmetry.space_group_name_H-M   'P 1'
#
loop_
_entity.id
_entity.type
_entity.pdbx_description
1 polymer ?
#
loop_
_entity_poly.entity_id
_entity_poly.type
_entity_poly.pdbx_seq_one_letter_code
_entity_poly.pdbx_strand_id
1 'polypeptide(L)'
;MEIIKNGKVFTKNFTFEKADIILDKGEIKDIIYFGNNGDSTNNSSDISGSTDANNNKSDNNYTRIIDANGLMVIPGLVDIHFHGCVGSDFCDATLEAVEKMAEYEKEHGIAAICPATMTLPKQRLMEICRNAKEYKDIQMNTKSLEKNNEQVNTSEKLKAKLVGINLEGPFISPDRVGAQNPEYVQKPDAEMLQELIDESGNMVKLVTIAPERGGAIECISKLHDKVRFSVGHTMANYDEATLAYESGAKHATHLYNAMTGLNHRNPGVVGAARDAKNVTAELICDGVHIHPSVVRATFSMFGSDRVILISDSMRACGMPDGESELGGQVVIKKGNEARLVTGELAGSVTNVYGCMVKAIEFGIPIADAIKAATY
;
A
#
# COMPACT_ATOMS: atom_id res chain seq x y z
N MET A 1 -25.73 -13.30 -8.81
CA MET A 1 -24.90 -12.38 -9.63
C MET A 1 -25.29 -10.95 -9.30
N GLU A 2 -24.35 -10.03 -9.31
CA GLU A 2 -24.56 -8.59 -9.13
C GLU A 2 -24.04 -7.87 -10.39
N ILE A 3 -24.50 -6.63 -10.62
CA ILE A 3 -24.03 -5.82 -11.75
C ILE A 3 -23.81 -4.37 -11.35
N ILE A 4 -22.70 -3.79 -11.80
CA ILE A 4 -22.45 -2.34 -11.76
C ILE A 4 -22.70 -1.82 -13.19
N LYS A 5 -23.69 -0.95 -13.35
CA LYS A 5 -24.11 -0.42 -14.64
C LYS A 5 -23.60 1.00 -14.89
N ASN A 6 -23.48 1.38 -16.15
CA ASN A 6 -23.24 2.75 -16.60
C ASN A 6 -21.96 3.37 -16.03
N GLY A 7 -20.93 2.57 -15.72
CA GLY A 7 -19.67 3.05 -15.18
C GLY A 7 -18.72 3.59 -16.25
N LYS A 8 -17.85 4.56 -15.85
CA LYS A 8 -16.59 4.82 -16.52
C LYS A 8 -15.54 3.94 -15.87
N VAL A 9 -15.34 2.74 -16.44
CA VAL A 9 -14.50 1.70 -15.85
C VAL A 9 -13.04 1.93 -16.19
N PHE A 10 -12.17 1.92 -15.18
CA PHE A 10 -10.72 1.96 -15.36
C PHE A 10 -10.23 0.60 -15.82
N THR A 11 -9.67 0.54 -17.02
CA THR A 11 -9.31 -0.71 -17.70
C THR A 11 -7.87 -1.13 -17.44
N LYS A 12 -7.52 -2.36 -17.82
CA LYS A 12 -6.13 -2.87 -17.80
C LYS A 12 -5.15 -2.07 -18.67
N ASN A 13 -5.67 -1.24 -19.59
CA ASN A 13 -4.87 -0.37 -20.44
C ASN A 13 -4.68 1.03 -19.81
N PHE A 14 -5.08 1.20 -18.54
CA PHE A 14 -5.02 2.47 -17.80
C PHE A 14 -5.81 3.60 -18.48
N THR A 15 -6.94 3.26 -19.09
CA THR A 15 -7.90 4.18 -19.72
C THR A 15 -9.27 4.02 -19.07
N PHE A 16 -10.14 5.01 -19.24
CA PHE A 16 -11.54 4.92 -18.83
C PHE A 16 -12.42 4.59 -20.04
N GLU A 17 -13.19 3.52 -19.92
CA GLU A 17 -14.15 3.11 -20.94
C GLU A 17 -15.54 2.95 -20.31
N LYS A 18 -16.58 3.26 -21.08
CA LYS A 18 -17.97 3.02 -20.63
C LYS A 18 -18.23 1.52 -20.64
N ALA A 19 -18.59 0.97 -19.50
CA ALA A 19 -18.85 -0.47 -19.37
C ALA A 19 -19.77 -0.79 -18.20
N ASP A 20 -20.38 -1.98 -18.26
CA ASP A 20 -21.01 -2.65 -17.13
C ASP A 20 -20.07 -3.75 -16.59
N ILE A 21 -20.07 -3.95 -15.27
CA ILE A 21 -19.27 -4.99 -14.63
C ILE A 21 -20.22 -6.02 -14.00
N ILE A 22 -20.09 -7.27 -14.40
CA ILE A 22 -20.85 -8.40 -13.82
C ILE A 22 -19.99 -9.05 -12.74
N LEU A 23 -20.57 -9.19 -11.54
CA LEU A 23 -19.95 -9.82 -10.39
C LEU A 23 -20.69 -11.13 -10.07
N ASP A 24 -19.92 -12.17 -9.76
CA ASP A 24 -20.45 -13.43 -9.25
C ASP A 24 -19.57 -13.94 -8.11
N LYS A 25 -20.19 -14.17 -6.94
CA LYS A 25 -19.50 -14.62 -5.72
C LYS A 25 -18.27 -13.80 -5.34
N GLY A 26 -18.37 -12.46 -5.50
CA GLY A 26 -17.31 -11.53 -5.13
C GLY A 26 -16.14 -11.45 -6.14
N GLU A 27 -16.29 -12.03 -7.32
CA GLU A 27 -15.30 -11.97 -8.40
C GLU A 27 -15.88 -11.27 -9.63
N ILE A 28 -15.05 -10.54 -10.38
CA ILE A 28 -15.44 -9.97 -11.68
C ILE A 28 -15.58 -11.13 -12.65
N LYS A 29 -16.82 -11.38 -13.10
CA LYS A 29 -17.13 -12.44 -14.05
C LYS A 29 -16.99 -11.97 -15.49
N ASP A 30 -17.40 -10.73 -15.76
CA ASP A 30 -17.38 -10.13 -17.10
C ASP A 30 -17.38 -8.62 -17.04
N ILE A 31 -16.86 -7.97 -18.09
CA ILE A 31 -16.92 -6.52 -18.29
C ILE A 31 -17.47 -6.28 -19.71
N ILE A 32 -18.65 -5.70 -19.79
CA ILE A 32 -19.35 -5.42 -21.05
C ILE A 32 -19.06 -3.98 -21.46
N TYR A 33 -18.20 -3.78 -22.45
CA TYR A 33 -17.85 -2.48 -22.97
C TYR A 33 -18.89 -1.95 -23.97
N PHE A 34 -19.20 -0.65 -23.89
CA PHE A 34 -20.06 0.03 -24.85
C PHE A 34 -19.19 0.74 -25.90
N GLY A 35 -19.36 0.39 -27.17
CA GLY A 35 -18.70 1.10 -28.28
C GLY A 35 -19.11 2.57 -28.36
N ASN A 36 -18.31 3.40 -29.01
CA ASN A 36 -18.55 4.85 -29.18
C ASN A 36 -19.89 5.21 -29.87
N ASN A 37 -20.64 4.24 -30.42
CA ASN A 37 -21.92 4.42 -31.09
C ASN A 37 -23.13 3.83 -30.35
N GLY A 38 -22.98 3.51 -29.03
CA GLY A 38 -24.09 2.92 -28.25
C GLY A 38 -24.35 1.42 -28.51
N ASP A 39 -23.56 0.79 -29.36
CA ASP A 39 -23.66 -0.65 -29.63
C ASP A 39 -22.68 -1.43 -28.75
N SER A 40 -23.17 -2.48 -28.10
CA SER A 40 -22.37 -3.42 -27.31
C SER A 40 -21.44 -4.24 -28.23
N THR A 41 -20.13 -3.92 -28.21
CA THR A 41 -19.14 -4.74 -28.91
C THR A 41 -18.49 -5.72 -27.93
N ASN A 42 -18.83 -7.00 -28.08
CA ASN A 42 -18.12 -8.11 -27.42
C ASN A 42 -16.73 -8.29 -28.05
N ASN A 43 -15.68 -7.84 -27.40
CA ASN A 43 -14.31 -8.28 -27.69
C ASN A 43 -13.85 -9.25 -26.59
N SER A 44 -14.40 -10.44 -26.56
CA SER A 44 -13.78 -11.59 -25.90
C SER A 44 -13.20 -12.51 -26.99
N SER A 45 -11.89 -12.52 -27.16
CA SER A 45 -11.19 -13.61 -27.84
C SER A 45 -11.25 -14.85 -26.92
N ASP A 46 -11.80 -15.95 -27.49
CA ASP A 46 -11.90 -17.28 -26.96
C ASP A 46 -13.04 -17.62 -25.98
N ILE A 47 -14.25 -17.78 -26.54
CA ILE A 47 -15.11 -18.96 -26.31
C ILE A 47 -16.18 -18.96 -27.42
N SER A 48 -16.19 -20.01 -28.24
CA SER A 48 -17.17 -20.25 -29.29
C SER A 48 -18.57 -20.50 -28.72
N GLY A 49 -19.58 -19.77 -29.20
CA GLY A 49 -20.97 -20.14 -28.97
C GLY A 49 -21.97 -19.00 -29.04
N SER A 50 -22.66 -18.91 -30.19
CA SER A 50 -23.92 -18.24 -30.47
C SER A 50 -24.01 -16.71 -30.37
N THR A 51 -24.00 -16.11 -31.56
CA THR A 51 -24.53 -14.78 -31.90
C THR A 51 -26.04 -14.72 -31.66
N ASP A 52 -26.49 -13.86 -30.73
CA ASP A 52 -27.79 -13.23 -30.79
C ASP A 52 -27.68 -11.78 -30.32
N ALA A 53 -27.68 -10.87 -31.32
CA ALA A 53 -27.75 -9.44 -31.12
C ALA A 53 -29.21 -9.07 -30.80
N ASN A 54 -29.59 -9.18 -29.54
CA ASN A 54 -30.73 -8.53 -28.89
C ASN A 54 -30.80 -9.01 -27.43
N ASN A 55 -29.94 -8.50 -26.57
CA ASN A 55 -30.01 -8.85 -25.17
C ASN A 55 -30.30 -7.61 -24.30
N ASN A 56 -31.55 -7.20 -24.31
CA ASN A 56 -32.19 -6.70 -23.09
C ASN A 56 -32.28 -7.90 -22.11
N LYS A 57 -31.15 -8.31 -21.52
CA LYS A 57 -31.18 -9.22 -20.36
C LYS A 57 -31.94 -8.45 -19.29
N SER A 58 -33.17 -8.90 -19.01
CA SER A 58 -34.03 -8.33 -17.98
C SER A 58 -33.24 -8.24 -16.68
N ASP A 59 -33.33 -7.11 -15.97
CA ASP A 59 -32.68 -6.85 -14.67
C ASP A 59 -33.03 -7.94 -13.61
N ASN A 60 -34.00 -8.81 -13.91
CA ASN A 60 -34.46 -9.92 -13.06
C ASN A 60 -33.43 -11.03 -12.80
N ASN A 61 -32.29 -11.03 -13.49
CA ASN A 61 -31.23 -12.03 -13.27
C ASN A 61 -30.17 -11.60 -12.25
N TYR A 62 -30.21 -10.39 -11.74
CA TYR A 62 -29.24 -9.87 -10.78
C TYR A 62 -29.86 -9.71 -9.41
N THR A 63 -29.17 -10.19 -8.39
CA THR A 63 -29.59 -10.05 -6.97
C THR A 63 -29.33 -8.64 -6.45
N ARG A 64 -28.41 -7.90 -7.09
CA ARG A 64 -28.10 -6.50 -6.77
C ARG A 64 -27.71 -5.76 -8.04
N ILE A 65 -28.24 -4.55 -8.19
CA ILE A 65 -27.90 -3.63 -9.29
C ILE A 65 -27.39 -2.34 -8.68
N ILE A 66 -26.19 -1.92 -9.10
CA ILE A 66 -25.57 -0.65 -8.71
C ILE A 66 -25.48 0.18 -9.99
N ASP A 67 -26.22 1.27 -10.09
CA ASP A 67 -26.08 2.21 -11.19
C ASP A 67 -24.98 3.24 -10.85
N ALA A 68 -23.85 3.13 -11.53
CA ALA A 68 -22.73 4.06 -11.36
C ALA A 68 -23.01 5.44 -11.99
N ASN A 69 -24.06 5.58 -12.81
CA ASN A 69 -24.53 6.85 -13.37
C ASN A 69 -23.38 7.71 -13.97
N GLY A 70 -22.47 7.07 -14.70
CA GLY A 70 -21.31 7.74 -15.30
C GLY A 70 -20.16 8.08 -14.35
N LEU A 71 -20.23 7.66 -13.09
CA LEU A 71 -19.13 7.76 -12.15
C LEU A 71 -17.96 6.87 -12.58
N MET A 72 -16.76 7.23 -12.14
CA MET A 72 -15.57 6.42 -12.32
C MET A 72 -15.63 5.18 -11.44
N VAL A 73 -15.41 4.02 -12.04
CA VAL A 73 -15.29 2.74 -11.36
C VAL A 73 -13.83 2.30 -11.47
N ILE A 74 -13.14 2.26 -10.35
CA ILE A 74 -11.72 1.96 -10.26
C ILE A 74 -11.51 0.70 -9.42
N PRO A 75 -10.35 0.00 -9.54
CA PRO A 75 -9.98 -1.05 -8.60
C PRO A 75 -9.92 -0.51 -7.17
N GLY A 76 -10.13 -1.38 -6.19
CA GLY A 76 -9.89 -1.02 -4.80
C GLY A 76 -8.42 -0.65 -4.60
N LEU A 77 -8.19 0.39 -3.81
CA LEU A 77 -6.85 0.90 -3.53
C LEU A 77 -6.06 -0.08 -2.66
N VAL A 78 -4.73 0.05 -2.68
CA VAL A 78 -3.83 -0.79 -1.88
C VAL A 78 -2.87 0.12 -1.11
N ASP A 79 -2.84 -0.01 0.21
CA ASP A 79 -1.84 0.68 1.03
C ASP A 79 -0.81 -0.32 1.54
N ILE A 80 0.44 -0.14 1.11
CA ILE A 80 1.54 -1.05 1.46
C ILE A 80 2.46 -0.50 2.55
N HIS A 81 2.17 0.71 3.04
CA HIS A 81 2.97 1.35 4.07
C HIS A 81 2.12 2.33 4.88
N PHE A 82 1.68 1.91 6.05
CA PHE A 82 1.04 2.72 7.09
C PHE A 82 1.17 2.02 8.44
N HIS A 83 1.21 2.77 9.54
CA HIS A 83 1.37 2.23 10.89
C HIS A 83 0.04 2.05 11.60
N GLY A 84 -0.89 2.94 11.36
CA GLY A 84 -2.18 2.90 12.05
C GLY A 84 -3.19 3.94 11.61
N CYS A 85 -4.38 3.86 12.18
CA CYS A 85 -5.48 4.82 12.03
C CYS A 85 -6.51 4.62 13.15
N VAL A 86 -7.40 5.58 13.32
CA VAL A 86 -8.53 5.56 14.28
C VAL A 86 -8.17 5.10 15.68
N GLY A 87 -7.01 5.56 16.17
CA GLY A 87 -6.52 5.25 17.52
C GLY A 87 -5.82 3.90 17.67
N SER A 88 -5.75 3.09 16.61
CA SER A 88 -5.09 1.78 16.59
C SER A 88 -3.79 1.82 15.81
N ASP A 89 -2.84 0.95 16.18
CA ASP A 89 -1.54 0.82 15.55
C ASP A 89 -1.24 -0.67 15.30
N PHE A 90 -0.57 -0.98 14.20
CA PHE A 90 -0.20 -2.36 13.89
C PHE A 90 0.74 -2.96 14.96
N CYS A 91 1.55 -2.10 15.58
CA CYS A 91 2.42 -2.50 16.69
C CYS A 91 1.70 -2.73 18.03
N ASP A 92 0.39 -2.47 18.10
CA ASP A 92 -0.43 -2.89 19.26
C ASP A 92 -0.46 -4.43 19.38
N ALA A 93 -0.23 -5.13 18.27
CA ALA A 93 -0.20 -6.60 18.17
C ALA A 93 -1.46 -7.26 18.76
N THR A 94 -2.62 -6.73 18.41
CA THR A 94 -3.93 -7.27 18.78
C THR A 94 -4.82 -7.45 17.57
N LEU A 95 -5.65 -8.50 17.57
CA LEU A 95 -6.62 -8.73 16.49
C LEU A 95 -7.58 -7.55 16.33
N GLU A 96 -8.00 -6.94 17.45
CA GLU A 96 -8.89 -5.79 17.47
C GLU A 96 -8.27 -4.57 16.76
N ALA A 97 -6.99 -4.29 16.96
CA ALA A 97 -6.31 -3.17 16.31
C ALA A 97 -6.28 -3.38 14.77
N VAL A 98 -5.87 -4.57 14.32
CA VAL A 98 -5.85 -4.90 12.88
C VAL A 98 -7.26 -4.83 12.29
N GLU A 99 -8.27 -5.28 13.01
CA GLU A 99 -9.66 -5.23 12.58
C GLU A 99 -10.16 -3.80 12.38
N LYS A 100 -9.97 -2.91 13.37
CA LYS A 100 -10.35 -1.49 13.28
C LYS A 100 -9.65 -0.78 12.12
N MET A 101 -8.36 -1.03 11.93
CA MET A 101 -7.62 -0.49 10.79
C MET A 101 -8.20 -1.00 9.47
N ALA A 102 -8.44 -2.30 9.34
CA ALA A 102 -8.99 -2.89 8.13
C ALA A 102 -10.40 -2.40 7.79
N GLU A 103 -11.23 -2.11 8.79
CA GLU A 103 -12.55 -1.49 8.63
C GLU A 103 -12.43 -0.05 8.11
N TYR A 104 -11.62 0.77 8.78
CA TYR A 104 -11.38 2.16 8.38
C TYR A 104 -10.84 2.26 6.95
N GLU A 105 -9.83 1.47 6.62
CA GLU A 105 -9.24 1.47 5.29
C GLU A 105 -10.28 1.06 4.22
N LYS A 106 -11.10 0.06 4.52
CA LYS A 106 -12.16 -0.37 3.59
C LYS A 106 -13.24 0.69 3.39
N GLU A 107 -13.63 1.42 4.41
CA GLU A 107 -14.58 2.53 4.32
C GLU A 107 -14.08 3.65 3.40
N HIS A 108 -12.75 3.77 3.24
CA HIS A 108 -12.09 4.72 2.34
C HIS A 108 -11.71 4.14 0.97
N GLY A 109 -12.22 2.94 0.63
CA GLY A 109 -12.01 2.31 -0.68
C GLY A 109 -10.70 1.54 -0.82
N ILE A 110 -9.95 1.36 0.28
CA ILE A 110 -8.73 0.54 0.30
C ILE A 110 -9.13 -0.92 0.46
N ALA A 111 -8.82 -1.74 -0.53
CA ALA A 111 -9.21 -3.15 -0.58
C ALA A 111 -8.18 -4.10 0.05
N ALA A 112 -6.92 -3.69 0.07
CA ALA A 112 -5.82 -4.49 0.61
C ALA A 112 -4.81 -3.61 1.37
N ILE A 113 -4.28 -4.17 2.46
CA ILE A 113 -3.35 -3.49 3.36
C ILE A 113 -2.13 -4.35 3.65
N CYS A 114 -0.97 -3.70 3.71
CA CYS A 114 0.29 -4.27 4.18
C CYS A 114 0.89 -3.32 5.22
N PRO A 115 0.36 -3.31 6.46
CA PRO A 115 0.76 -2.36 7.49
C PRO A 115 2.24 -2.50 7.87
N ALA A 116 2.83 -1.39 8.29
CA ALA A 116 4.22 -1.30 8.67
C ALA A 116 4.41 -1.44 10.19
N THR A 117 5.50 -2.11 10.58
CA THR A 117 5.96 -2.10 11.96
C THR A 117 6.81 -0.85 12.21
N MET A 118 6.99 -0.51 13.47
CA MET A 118 8.04 0.41 13.91
C MET A 118 9.35 -0.34 14.18
N THR A 119 10.44 0.40 14.33
CA THR A 119 11.71 -0.12 14.87
C THR A 119 11.51 -0.51 16.32
N LEU A 120 11.51 -1.82 16.59
CA LEU A 120 11.17 -2.44 17.88
C LEU A 120 12.14 -3.59 18.22
N PRO A 121 12.21 -4.01 19.50
CA PRO A 121 12.95 -5.20 19.87
C PRO A 121 12.43 -6.46 19.14
N LYS A 122 13.33 -7.42 18.84
CA LYS A 122 13.00 -8.68 18.16
C LYS A 122 11.76 -9.37 18.76
N GLN A 123 11.69 -9.47 20.09
CA GLN A 123 10.56 -10.14 20.75
C GLN A 123 9.21 -9.48 20.40
N ARG A 124 9.15 -8.15 20.36
CA ARG A 124 7.93 -7.43 20.00
C ARG A 124 7.57 -7.64 18.53
N LEU A 125 8.55 -7.62 17.63
CA LEU A 125 8.33 -7.92 16.21
C LEU A 125 7.79 -9.35 16.00
N MET A 126 8.29 -10.34 16.78
CA MET A 126 7.76 -11.71 16.78
C MET A 126 6.28 -11.76 17.20
N GLU A 127 5.89 -10.98 18.22
CA GLU A 127 4.49 -10.90 18.68
C GLU A 127 3.58 -10.31 17.58
N ILE A 128 4.02 -9.23 16.91
CA ILE A 128 3.32 -8.62 15.78
C ILE A 128 3.16 -9.63 14.62
N CYS A 129 4.22 -10.36 14.29
CA CYS A 129 4.20 -11.39 13.25
C CYS A 129 3.17 -12.50 13.56
N ARG A 130 3.13 -13.00 14.80
CA ARG A 130 2.15 -14.00 15.25
C ARG A 130 0.72 -13.49 15.14
N ASN A 131 0.48 -12.27 15.63
CA ASN A 131 -0.84 -11.65 15.56
C ASN A 131 -1.33 -11.47 14.13
N ALA A 132 -0.47 -11.00 13.23
CA ALA A 132 -0.81 -10.85 11.82
C ALA A 132 -1.14 -12.18 11.15
N LYS A 133 -0.38 -13.26 11.47
CA LYS A 133 -0.67 -14.61 10.99
C LYS A 133 -2.02 -15.10 11.49
N GLU A 134 -2.31 -14.93 12.77
CA GLU A 134 -3.59 -15.33 13.38
C GLU A 134 -4.76 -14.59 12.70
N TYR A 135 -4.65 -13.26 12.52
CA TYR A 135 -5.67 -12.47 11.81
C TYR A 135 -5.87 -12.97 10.37
N LYS A 136 -4.78 -13.30 9.68
CA LYS A 136 -4.84 -13.85 8.33
C LYS A 136 -5.55 -15.19 8.26
N ASP A 137 -5.31 -16.07 9.21
CA ASP A 137 -5.97 -17.38 9.29
C ASP A 137 -7.47 -17.22 9.52
N ILE A 138 -7.90 -16.30 10.39
CA ILE A 138 -9.31 -15.93 10.59
C ILE A 138 -9.92 -15.43 9.27
N GLN A 139 -9.26 -14.49 8.60
CA GLN A 139 -9.72 -13.92 7.33
C GLN A 139 -9.89 -14.98 6.23
N MET A 140 -9.02 -15.99 6.17
CA MET A 140 -9.13 -17.09 5.21
C MET A 140 -10.28 -18.04 5.54
N ASN A 141 -10.51 -18.32 6.81
CA ASN A 141 -11.61 -19.19 7.27
C ASN A 141 -12.98 -18.55 6.98
N THR A 142 -13.15 -17.26 7.27
CA THR A 142 -14.38 -16.50 6.94
C THR A 142 -14.67 -16.57 5.44
N LYS A 143 -13.69 -16.35 4.59
CA LYS A 143 -13.86 -16.45 3.12
C LYS A 143 -14.25 -17.84 2.65
N SER A 144 -13.82 -18.90 3.34
CA SER A 144 -14.19 -20.28 3.01
C SER A 144 -15.65 -20.56 3.35
N LEU A 145 -16.15 -20.03 4.46
CA LEU A 145 -17.57 -20.15 4.87
C LEU A 145 -18.50 -19.41 3.90
N GLU A 146 -18.12 -18.19 3.46
CA GLU A 146 -18.86 -17.43 2.45
C GLU A 146 -18.99 -18.17 1.11
N LYS A 147 -17.92 -18.84 0.67
CA LYS A 147 -17.95 -19.65 -0.58
C LYS A 147 -18.90 -20.84 -0.49
N ASN A 148 -19.11 -21.39 0.71
CA ASN A 148 -19.95 -22.56 0.94
C ASN A 148 -21.44 -22.21 1.16
N ASN A 149 -21.85 -20.95 1.01
CA ASN A 149 -23.22 -20.45 1.29
C ASN A 149 -23.66 -20.66 2.75
N GLU A 150 -22.76 -20.85 3.69
CA GLU A 150 -23.07 -20.82 5.10
C GLU A 150 -23.36 -19.36 5.49
N GLN A 151 -24.42 -19.12 6.28
CA GLN A 151 -24.81 -17.77 6.73
C GLN A 151 -23.67 -17.17 7.56
N VAL A 152 -22.77 -16.47 6.91
CA VAL A 152 -21.87 -15.52 7.58
C VAL A 152 -22.74 -14.32 7.97
N ASN A 153 -22.68 -13.94 9.22
CA ASN A 153 -23.43 -12.81 9.73
C ASN A 153 -23.08 -11.57 8.90
N THR A 154 -24.03 -11.04 8.12
CA THR A 154 -23.81 -9.90 7.20
C THR A 154 -23.41 -8.60 7.91
N SER A 155 -23.32 -8.61 9.24
CA SER A 155 -22.70 -7.56 10.03
C SER A 155 -21.17 -7.66 10.12
N GLU A 156 -20.54 -8.77 9.68
CA GLU A 156 -19.09 -8.84 9.44
C GLU A 156 -18.75 -8.06 8.18
N LYS A 157 -18.77 -6.78 8.38
CA LYS A 157 -18.59 -5.78 7.34
C LYS A 157 -17.25 -5.92 6.61
N LEU A 158 -17.34 -5.66 5.37
CA LEU A 158 -16.31 -5.35 4.41
C LEU A 158 -15.04 -4.76 5.07
N LYS A 159 -14.01 -5.58 5.23
CA LYS A 159 -12.70 -5.20 5.76
C LYS A 159 -11.68 -5.23 4.63
N ALA A 160 -10.70 -4.35 4.67
CA ALA A 160 -9.54 -4.45 3.80
C ALA A 160 -8.78 -5.74 4.08
N LYS A 161 -8.25 -6.38 3.03
CA LYS A 161 -7.50 -7.64 3.21
C LYS A 161 -6.10 -7.34 3.74
N LEU A 162 -5.74 -7.95 4.86
CA LEU A 162 -4.35 -8.03 5.27
C LEU A 162 -3.61 -8.97 4.30
N VAL A 163 -2.70 -8.41 3.49
CA VAL A 163 -1.96 -9.15 2.45
C VAL A 163 -0.49 -9.35 2.79
N GLY A 164 0.03 -8.63 3.75
CA GLY A 164 1.43 -8.72 4.17
C GLY A 164 1.74 -7.88 5.37
N ILE A 165 3.02 -7.89 5.74
CA ILE A 165 3.66 -7.06 6.76
C ILE A 165 4.79 -6.31 6.07
N ASN A 166 4.90 -5.01 6.32
CA ASN A 166 6.05 -4.20 5.97
C ASN A 166 6.91 -4.02 7.24
N LEU A 167 8.11 -4.58 7.28
CA LEU A 167 9.04 -4.36 8.39
C LEU A 167 9.79 -3.05 8.15
N GLU A 168 9.34 -1.96 8.76
CA GLU A 168 10.05 -0.69 8.75
C GLU A 168 11.00 -0.61 9.96
N GLY A 169 12.21 -1.03 9.73
CA GLY A 169 13.19 -1.33 10.78
C GLY A 169 13.12 -2.79 11.23
N PRO A 170 14.00 -3.19 12.15
CA PRO A 170 14.96 -2.38 12.91
C PRO A 170 16.30 -2.14 12.21
N PHE A 171 16.47 -2.54 10.94
CA PHE A 171 17.73 -2.54 10.20
C PHE A 171 18.02 -1.20 9.51
N ILE A 172 17.70 -0.11 10.18
CA ILE A 172 17.82 1.27 9.70
C ILE A 172 19.11 1.95 10.18
N SER A 173 19.40 3.15 9.65
CA SER A 173 20.50 3.98 10.11
C SER A 173 20.14 4.72 11.40
N PRO A 174 21.00 4.71 12.44
CA PRO A 174 20.79 5.53 13.63
C PRO A 174 20.83 7.03 13.35
N ASP A 175 21.44 7.44 12.22
CA ASP A 175 21.53 8.84 11.81
C ASP A 175 20.32 9.30 10.96
N ARG A 176 19.40 8.38 10.63
CA ARG A 176 18.19 8.63 9.82
C ARG A 176 16.95 7.95 10.41
N VAL A 177 16.84 7.94 11.70
CA VAL A 177 15.71 7.33 12.41
C VAL A 177 14.35 7.99 12.10
N GLY A 178 14.33 9.28 11.78
CA GLY A 178 13.04 10.00 11.66
C GLY A 178 12.23 9.90 12.94
N ALA A 179 11.00 9.41 12.84
CA ALA A 179 10.13 9.15 14.00
C ALA A 179 10.32 7.75 14.63
N GLN A 180 11.29 6.95 14.15
CA GLN A 180 11.61 5.66 14.76
C GLN A 180 12.38 5.83 16.09
N ASN A 181 12.24 4.89 17.02
CA ASN A 181 12.97 4.97 18.27
C ASN A 181 14.43 4.48 18.07
N PRO A 182 15.44 5.36 18.28
CA PRO A 182 16.85 5.02 18.06
C PRO A 182 17.38 3.92 18.98
N GLU A 183 16.75 3.71 20.14
CA GLU A 183 17.15 2.68 21.11
C GLU A 183 17.04 1.26 20.53
N TYR A 184 16.10 1.05 19.61
CA TYR A 184 15.80 -0.28 19.06
C TYR A 184 16.42 -0.52 17.69
N VAL A 185 17.22 0.43 17.17
CA VAL A 185 17.96 0.24 15.90
C VAL A 185 18.96 -0.90 16.04
N GLN A 186 18.92 -1.84 15.13
CA GLN A 186 19.78 -3.02 15.13
C GLN A 186 20.63 -3.09 13.86
N LYS A 187 21.71 -3.86 13.92
CA LYS A 187 22.46 -4.22 12.72
C LYS A 187 21.63 -5.20 11.90
N PRO A 188 21.67 -5.09 10.55
CA PRO A 188 21.07 -6.10 9.69
C PRO A 188 21.53 -7.51 10.03
N ASP A 189 20.59 -8.41 10.24
CA ASP A 189 20.78 -9.80 10.66
C ASP A 189 19.85 -10.72 9.86
N ALA A 190 20.41 -11.52 8.97
CA ALA A 190 19.66 -12.41 8.10
C ALA A 190 18.99 -13.56 8.85
N GLU A 191 19.56 -14.02 9.97
CA GLU A 191 18.97 -15.10 10.80
C GLU A 191 17.74 -14.57 11.53
N MET A 192 17.86 -13.41 12.16
CA MET A 192 16.73 -12.73 12.79
C MET A 192 15.60 -12.47 11.79
N LEU A 193 15.93 -11.97 10.59
CA LEU A 193 14.93 -11.71 9.57
C LEU A 193 14.24 -13.00 9.11
N GLN A 194 15.01 -14.09 8.94
CA GLN A 194 14.44 -15.38 8.59
C GLN A 194 13.46 -15.88 9.68
N GLU A 195 13.79 -15.72 10.96
CA GLU A 195 12.89 -16.08 12.05
C GLU A 195 11.58 -15.26 12.01
N LEU A 196 11.64 -13.95 11.71
CA LEU A 196 10.43 -13.11 11.57
C LEU A 196 9.57 -13.53 10.38
N ILE A 197 10.20 -13.90 9.25
CA ILE A 197 9.50 -14.43 8.07
C ILE A 197 8.76 -15.72 8.42
N ASP A 198 9.44 -16.65 9.09
CA ASP A 198 8.88 -17.95 9.47
C ASP A 198 7.75 -17.79 10.50
N GLU A 199 7.94 -16.98 11.53
CA GLU A 199 6.94 -16.70 12.57
C GLU A 199 5.67 -16.08 11.99
N SER A 200 5.81 -15.19 11.04
CA SER A 200 4.68 -14.57 10.35
C SER A 200 3.94 -15.53 9.40
N GLY A 201 4.42 -16.75 9.18
CA GLY A 201 3.89 -17.64 8.15
C GLY A 201 4.10 -17.07 6.73
N ASN A 202 5.24 -16.46 6.48
CA ASN A 202 5.62 -15.78 5.23
C ASN A 202 4.75 -14.53 4.92
N MET A 203 4.19 -13.89 5.94
CA MET A 203 3.44 -12.64 5.77
C MET A 203 4.35 -11.42 5.59
N VAL A 204 5.61 -11.45 6.02
CA VAL A 204 6.57 -10.37 5.73
C VAL A 204 6.76 -10.26 4.22
N LYS A 205 6.45 -9.08 3.65
CA LYS A 205 6.53 -8.81 2.20
C LYS A 205 7.54 -7.74 1.86
N LEU A 206 7.67 -6.72 2.70
CA LEU A 206 8.63 -5.64 2.55
C LEU A 206 9.53 -5.57 3.79
N VAL A 207 10.78 -5.16 3.57
CA VAL A 207 11.75 -4.93 4.65
C VAL A 207 12.55 -3.68 4.33
N THR A 208 12.40 -2.64 5.12
CA THR A 208 13.22 -1.43 5.01
C THR A 208 14.60 -1.68 5.61
N ILE A 209 15.64 -1.36 4.84
CA ILE A 209 17.03 -1.59 5.24
C ILE A 209 17.94 -0.43 4.81
N ALA A 210 18.90 -0.08 5.66
CA ALA A 210 19.95 0.88 5.39
C ALA A 210 21.18 0.16 4.83
N PRO A 211 21.49 0.27 3.54
CA PRO A 211 22.52 -0.54 2.89
C PRO A 211 23.96 -0.25 3.36
N GLU A 212 24.23 0.93 3.89
CA GLU A 212 25.54 1.27 4.49
C GLU A 212 25.81 0.54 5.81
N ARG A 213 24.80 -0.10 6.36
CA ARG A 213 24.94 -0.86 7.63
C ARG A 213 25.59 -2.21 7.37
N GLY A 214 26.59 -2.55 8.19
CA GLY A 214 27.27 -3.87 8.09
C GLY A 214 26.28 -5.03 8.23
N GLY A 215 26.30 -5.96 7.27
CA GLY A 215 25.36 -7.08 7.15
C GLY A 215 24.17 -6.84 6.20
N ALA A 216 23.93 -5.60 5.76
CA ALA A 216 22.78 -5.27 4.92
C ALA A 216 22.82 -5.98 3.56
N ILE A 217 23.94 -5.89 2.86
CA ILE A 217 24.13 -6.54 1.55
C ILE A 217 24.02 -8.05 1.66
N GLU A 218 24.51 -8.64 2.76
CA GLU A 218 24.36 -10.07 3.03
C GLU A 218 22.89 -10.46 3.24
N CYS A 219 22.13 -9.69 4.03
CA CYS A 219 20.69 -9.91 4.23
C CYS A 219 19.94 -9.85 2.90
N ILE A 220 20.20 -8.82 2.08
CA ILE A 220 19.58 -8.65 0.76
C ILE A 220 19.90 -9.86 -0.11
N SER A 221 21.17 -10.21 -0.27
CA SER A 221 21.59 -11.30 -1.14
C SER A 221 21.04 -12.67 -0.74
N LYS A 222 20.87 -12.92 0.56
CA LYS A 222 20.34 -14.19 1.08
C LYS A 222 18.81 -14.31 1.01
N LEU A 223 18.08 -13.20 1.10
CA LEU A 223 16.63 -13.25 1.35
C LEU A 223 15.78 -12.51 0.31
N HIS A 224 16.36 -11.92 -0.73
CA HIS A 224 15.62 -11.17 -1.75
C HIS A 224 14.57 -11.99 -2.53
N ASP A 225 14.69 -13.31 -2.54
CA ASP A 225 13.70 -14.21 -3.15
C ASP A 225 12.50 -14.45 -2.24
N LYS A 226 12.61 -14.17 -0.95
CA LYS A 226 11.55 -14.38 0.06
C LYS A 226 10.78 -13.11 0.35
N VAL A 227 11.48 -11.98 0.42
CA VAL A 227 10.92 -10.66 0.75
C VAL A 227 11.46 -9.60 -0.20
N ARG A 228 10.71 -8.53 -0.38
CA ARG A 228 11.17 -7.37 -1.13
C ARG A 228 11.92 -6.43 -0.20
N PHE A 229 13.21 -6.24 -0.43
CA PHE A 229 13.98 -5.24 0.29
C PHE A 229 13.75 -3.85 -0.28
N SER A 230 13.59 -2.89 0.63
CA SER A 230 13.39 -1.47 0.39
C SER A 230 14.49 -0.64 1.00
N VAL A 231 15.15 0.19 0.21
CA VAL A 231 16.18 1.10 0.71
C VAL A 231 15.51 2.33 1.32
N GLY A 232 15.71 2.54 2.62
CA GLY A 232 15.12 3.65 3.35
C GLY A 232 15.74 3.83 4.73
N HIS A 233 15.41 4.93 5.41
CA HIS A 233 16.00 5.29 6.71
C HIS A 233 17.53 5.14 6.71
N THR A 234 18.20 5.83 5.77
CA THR A 234 19.57 5.53 5.40
C THR A 234 20.41 6.78 5.12
N MET A 235 21.68 6.69 5.43
CA MET A 235 22.71 7.65 5.02
C MET A 235 23.44 7.22 3.74
N ALA A 236 23.00 6.13 3.10
CA ALA A 236 23.66 5.61 1.90
C ALA A 236 23.84 6.68 0.83
N ASN A 237 25.04 6.72 0.26
CA ASN A 237 25.32 7.47 -0.93
C ASN A 237 24.79 6.74 -2.19
N TYR A 238 25.03 7.30 -3.37
CA TYR A 238 24.59 6.72 -4.64
C TYR A 238 25.14 5.30 -4.87
N ASP A 239 26.44 5.09 -4.61
CA ASP A 239 27.11 3.82 -4.88
C ASP A 239 26.65 2.73 -3.91
N GLU A 240 26.49 3.05 -2.64
CA GLU A 240 25.96 2.12 -1.62
C GLU A 240 24.51 1.71 -1.92
N ALA A 241 23.67 2.66 -2.32
CA ALA A 241 22.29 2.36 -2.73
C ALA A 241 22.25 1.53 -4.02
N THR A 242 23.09 1.84 -5.00
CA THR A 242 23.22 1.07 -6.24
C THR A 242 23.63 -0.37 -5.96
N LEU A 243 24.62 -0.57 -5.08
CA LEU A 243 25.04 -1.91 -4.67
C LEU A 243 23.89 -2.71 -4.03
N ALA A 244 23.06 -2.06 -3.22
CA ALA A 244 21.88 -2.73 -2.64
C ALA A 244 20.88 -3.16 -3.73
N TYR A 245 20.61 -2.30 -4.72
CA TYR A 245 19.73 -2.65 -5.84
C TYR A 245 20.30 -3.76 -6.72
N GLU A 246 21.57 -3.74 -6.99
CA GLU A 246 22.29 -4.82 -7.72
C GLU A 246 22.29 -6.14 -6.94
N SER A 247 22.31 -6.07 -5.59
CA SER A 247 22.25 -7.23 -4.70
C SER A 247 20.84 -7.82 -4.53
N GLY A 248 19.80 -7.18 -5.06
CA GLY A 248 18.44 -7.71 -5.07
C GLY A 248 17.38 -6.83 -4.40
N ALA A 249 17.71 -5.68 -3.82
CA ALA A 249 16.70 -4.72 -3.38
C ALA A 249 15.95 -4.16 -4.61
N LYS A 250 14.62 -3.97 -4.47
CA LYS A 250 13.75 -3.56 -5.60
C LYS A 250 12.78 -2.46 -5.24
N HIS A 251 13.01 -1.79 -4.11
CA HIS A 251 12.09 -0.79 -3.60
C HIS A 251 12.83 0.33 -2.89
N ALA A 252 12.21 1.51 -2.80
CA ALA A 252 12.69 2.65 -2.01
C ALA A 252 11.54 3.14 -1.12
N THR A 253 11.79 3.16 0.18
CA THR A 253 10.82 3.52 1.21
C THR A 253 10.59 5.03 1.22
N HIS A 254 9.34 5.50 1.25
CA HIS A 254 8.90 6.90 1.33
C HIS A 254 9.93 7.91 0.80
N LEU A 255 10.18 7.84 -0.49
CA LEU A 255 11.24 8.55 -1.20
C LEU A 255 11.40 10.01 -0.72
N TYR A 256 12.64 10.47 -0.52
CA TYR A 256 13.08 11.74 0.08
C TYR A 256 13.05 11.80 1.62
N ASN A 257 12.17 11.06 2.29
CA ASN A 257 12.05 11.12 3.75
C ASN A 257 13.08 10.20 4.39
N ALA A 258 13.75 10.68 5.44
CA ALA A 258 14.76 9.94 6.20
C ALA A 258 15.85 9.27 5.33
N MET A 259 16.29 9.91 4.22
CA MET A 259 17.34 9.40 3.34
C MET A 259 18.20 10.53 2.76
N THR A 260 19.24 10.18 2.00
CA THR A 260 20.04 11.14 1.27
C THR A 260 19.29 11.67 0.05
N GLY A 261 19.25 12.98 -0.10
CA GLY A 261 18.48 13.68 -1.13
C GLY A 261 19.18 13.70 -2.50
N LEU A 262 18.44 14.13 -3.53
CA LEU A 262 18.93 14.30 -4.90
C LEU A 262 19.66 15.64 -5.05
N ASN A 263 20.98 15.60 -5.00
CA ASN A 263 21.85 16.73 -5.30
C ASN A 263 22.62 16.51 -6.58
N HIS A 264 22.97 17.60 -7.28
CA HIS A 264 23.59 17.54 -8.62
C HIS A 264 24.98 16.85 -8.68
N ARG A 265 25.66 16.67 -7.56
CA ARG A 265 26.94 15.96 -7.43
C ARG A 265 26.85 14.74 -6.50
N ASN A 266 25.85 14.70 -5.64
CA ASN A 266 25.61 13.61 -4.71
C ASN A 266 24.12 13.19 -4.85
N PRO A 267 23.79 12.38 -5.87
CA PRO A 267 22.40 12.08 -6.19
C PRO A 267 21.70 11.15 -5.17
N GLY A 268 22.48 10.56 -4.25
CA GLY A 268 21.98 9.77 -3.13
C GLY A 268 21.09 8.60 -3.53
N VAL A 269 20.26 8.17 -2.59
CA VAL A 269 19.31 7.06 -2.80
C VAL A 269 18.32 7.37 -3.92
N VAL A 270 17.86 8.63 -4.03
CA VAL A 270 16.87 9.04 -5.04
C VAL A 270 17.42 8.84 -6.45
N GLY A 271 18.68 9.24 -6.70
CA GLY A 271 19.36 9.05 -7.98
C GLY A 271 19.58 7.59 -8.31
N ALA A 272 20.06 6.80 -7.35
CA ALA A 272 20.27 5.36 -7.51
C ALA A 272 18.96 4.62 -7.81
N ALA A 273 17.88 4.90 -7.08
CA ALA A 273 16.57 4.31 -7.31
C ALA A 273 16.00 4.67 -8.70
N ARG A 274 16.22 5.93 -9.14
CA ARG A 274 15.79 6.36 -10.47
C ARG A 274 16.50 5.60 -11.58
N ASP A 275 17.80 5.36 -11.46
CA ASP A 275 18.64 4.72 -12.48
C ASP A 275 18.43 3.18 -12.50
N ALA A 276 18.14 2.57 -11.38
CA ALA A 276 17.76 1.16 -11.27
C ALA A 276 16.33 0.94 -11.80
N LYS A 277 16.19 0.54 -13.08
CA LYS A 277 14.90 0.50 -13.83
C LYS A 277 13.82 -0.39 -13.24
N ASN A 278 14.19 -1.39 -12.45
CA ASN A 278 13.30 -2.35 -11.80
C ASN A 278 12.99 -2.01 -10.35
N VAL A 279 13.39 -0.83 -9.88
CA VAL A 279 13.12 -0.33 -8.54
C VAL A 279 11.86 0.53 -8.55
N THR A 280 10.92 0.23 -7.67
CA THR A 280 9.74 1.04 -7.38
C THR A 280 10.02 1.97 -6.19
N ALA A 281 9.31 3.08 -6.09
CA ALA A 281 9.51 4.08 -5.05
C ALA A 281 8.18 4.49 -4.42
N GLU A 282 8.10 4.43 -3.10
CA GLU A 282 6.97 4.94 -2.35
C GLU A 282 6.97 6.46 -2.31
N LEU A 283 5.79 7.05 -2.30
CA LEU A 283 5.61 8.49 -2.23
C LEU A 283 4.44 8.86 -1.31
N ILE A 284 4.71 9.62 -0.26
CA ILE A 284 3.68 10.18 0.63
C ILE A 284 3.17 11.48 -0.03
N CYS A 285 1.97 11.44 -0.58
CA CYS A 285 1.41 12.57 -1.32
C CYS A 285 0.28 13.25 -0.54
N ASP A 286 0.59 13.72 0.68
CA ASP A 286 -0.37 14.37 1.59
C ASP A 286 -0.33 15.91 1.51
N GLY A 287 0.66 16.48 0.82
CA GLY A 287 0.90 17.92 0.72
C GLY A 287 1.67 18.51 1.89
N VAL A 288 2.13 17.69 2.82
CA VAL A 288 2.96 18.04 3.98
C VAL A 288 4.38 17.51 3.83
N HIS A 289 4.52 16.21 3.58
CA HIS A 289 5.82 15.54 3.44
C HIS A 289 6.58 15.99 2.20
N ILE A 290 5.89 16.19 1.08
CA ILE A 290 6.52 16.46 -0.21
C ILE A 290 5.81 17.62 -0.91
N HIS A 291 6.63 18.60 -1.36
CA HIS A 291 6.11 19.74 -2.11
C HIS A 291 5.52 19.30 -3.47
N PRO A 292 4.39 19.89 -3.94
CA PRO A 292 3.73 19.49 -5.18
C PRO A 292 4.64 19.45 -6.42
N SER A 293 5.63 20.36 -6.53
CA SER A 293 6.57 20.34 -7.65
C SER A 293 7.49 19.11 -7.61
N VAL A 294 7.87 18.63 -6.41
CA VAL A 294 8.69 17.43 -6.24
C VAL A 294 7.87 16.18 -6.58
N VAL A 295 6.57 16.14 -6.21
CA VAL A 295 5.65 15.08 -6.63
C VAL A 295 5.63 14.96 -8.15
N ARG A 296 5.40 16.07 -8.87
CA ARG A 296 5.42 16.06 -10.35
C ARG A 296 6.77 15.64 -10.93
N ALA A 297 7.87 16.13 -10.37
CA ALA A 297 9.21 15.73 -10.79
C ALA A 297 9.44 14.23 -10.60
N THR A 298 8.97 13.66 -9.49
CA THR A 298 9.09 12.22 -9.21
C THR A 298 8.34 11.39 -10.22
N PHE A 299 7.08 11.72 -10.52
CA PHE A 299 6.34 11.04 -11.58
C PHE A 299 7.01 11.16 -12.96
N SER A 300 7.61 12.32 -13.28
CA SER A 300 8.39 12.48 -14.52
C SER A 300 9.66 11.62 -14.55
N MET A 301 10.35 11.47 -13.42
CA MET A 301 11.61 10.70 -13.33
C MET A 301 11.37 9.19 -13.33
N PHE A 302 10.37 8.73 -12.61
CA PHE A 302 10.12 7.29 -12.41
C PHE A 302 9.05 6.73 -13.35
N GLY A 303 8.12 7.56 -13.80
CA GLY A 303 6.89 7.12 -14.48
C GLY A 303 5.90 6.51 -13.49
N SER A 304 4.62 6.46 -13.88
CA SER A 304 3.55 5.87 -13.06
C SER A 304 3.68 4.36 -12.82
N ASP A 305 4.53 3.69 -13.60
CA ASP A 305 4.83 2.25 -13.40
C ASP A 305 5.70 1.96 -12.18
N ARG A 306 6.42 2.97 -11.67
CA ARG A 306 7.39 2.78 -10.59
C ARG A 306 7.12 3.64 -9.37
N VAL A 307 6.16 4.57 -9.42
CA VAL A 307 5.70 5.32 -8.25
C VAL A 307 4.57 4.55 -7.58
N ILE A 308 4.67 4.36 -6.27
CA ILE A 308 3.62 3.76 -5.45
C ILE A 308 3.19 4.80 -4.42
N LEU A 309 1.93 5.19 -4.44
CA LEU A 309 1.37 6.06 -3.41
C LEU A 309 1.13 5.23 -2.15
N ILE A 310 1.59 5.77 -1.04
CA ILE A 310 1.39 5.23 0.31
C ILE A 310 0.83 6.32 1.21
N SER A 311 0.20 5.94 2.30
CA SER A 311 -0.23 6.93 3.28
C SER A 311 0.83 7.24 4.32
N ASP A 312 1.59 6.26 4.75
CA ASP A 312 2.45 6.36 5.93
C ASP A 312 1.69 6.93 7.13
N SER A 313 0.41 6.55 7.24
CA SER A 313 -0.47 7.05 8.30
C SER A 313 -0.13 6.42 9.64
N MET A 314 -0.41 7.18 10.69
CA MET A 314 -0.24 6.72 12.06
C MET A 314 -1.56 6.76 12.82
N ARG A 315 -1.60 6.22 14.05
CA ARG A 315 -2.86 6.04 14.82
C ARG A 315 -3.74 7.29 14.96
N ALA A 316 -3.19 8.50 14.81
CA ALA A 316 -3.98 9.74 14.83
C ALA A 316 -4.73 10.02 13.51
N CYS A 317 -4.49 9.24 12.43
CA CYS A 317 -5.30 9.32 11.22
C CYS A 317 -6.76 8.99 11.55
N GLY A 318 -7.69 9.82 11.06
CA GLY A 318 -9.12 9.68 11.40
C GLY A 318 -9.52 10.15 12.80
N MET A 319 -8.58 10.60 13.63
CA MET A 319 -8.84 11.11 14.99
C MET A 319 -8.92 12.63 15.01
N PRO A 320 -9.56 13.24 16.02
CA PRO A 320 -9.47 14.69 16.28
C PRO A 320 -8.03 15.17 16.53
N ASP A 321 -7.82 16.47 16.49
CA ASP A 321 -6.57 17.08 16.94
C ASP A 321 -6.30 16.78 18.42
N GLY A 322 -5.03 16.54 18.75
CA GLY A 322 -4.63 16.21 20.12
C GLY A 322 -3.35 15.38 20.20
N GLU A 323 -3.11 14.88 21.39
CA GLU A 323 -1.97 14.00 21.69
C GLU A 323 -2.23 12.58 21.21
N SER A 324 -1.18 11.95 20.71
CA SER A 324 -1.16 10.58 20.21
C SER A 324 0.21 9.97 20.46
N GLU A 325 0.47 8.79 19.92
CA GLU A 325 1.73 8.08 20.11
C GLU A 325 2.14 7.36 18.82
N LEU A 326 3.44 7.27 18.57
CA LEU A 326 4.03 6.45 17.52
C LEU A 326 5.34 5.83 18.00
N GLY A 327 5.43 4.50 18.02
CA GLY A 327 6.63 3.78 18.45
C GLY A 327 7.11 4.09 19.88
N GLY A 328 6.19 4.38 20.79
CA GLY A 328 6.49 4.77 22.18
C GLY A 328 6.82 6.26 22.36
N GLN A 329 6.72 7.07 21.31
CA GLN A 329 7.01 8.51 21.34
C GLN A 329 5.73 9.33 21.26
N VAL A 330 5.65 10.43 22.04
CA VAL A 330 4.51 11.34 22.02
C VAL A 330 4.47 12.11 20.71
N VAL A 331 3.30 12.13 20.08
CA VAL A 331 3.02 12.82 18.82
C VAL A 331 1.86 13.79 19.04
N ILE A 332 1.96 15.00 18.50
CA ILE A 332 0.88 15.99 18.51
C ILE A 332 0.30 16.08 17.08
N LYS A 333 -0.98 15.73 16.95
CA LYS A 333 -1.74 15.97 15.72
C LYS A 333 -2.35 17.36 15.76
N LYS A 334 -2.16 18.12 14.66
CA LYS A 334 -2.83 19.41 14.44
C LYS A 334 -3.19 19.56 12.97
N GLY A 335 -4.48 19.58 12.68
CA GLY A 335 -4.97 19.62 11.29
C GLY A 335 -4.51 18.40 10.49
N ASN A 336 -3.75 18.64 9.44
CA ASN A 336 -3.21 17.60 8.54
C ASN A 336 -1.76 17.20 8.85
N GLU A 337 -1.22 17.58 10.00
CA GLU A 337 0.14 17.26 10.42
C GLU A 337 0.16 16.48 11.73
N ALA A 338 1.10 15.54 11.85
CA ALA A 338 1.48 14.91 13.10
C ALA A 338 2.98 15.09 13.31
N ARG A 339 3.37 15.56 14.50
CA ARG A 339 4.77 15.84 14.83
C ARG A 339 5.16 15.29 16.19
N LEU A 340 6.39 14.81 16.28
CA LEU A 340 7.03 14.57 17.57
C LEU A 340 7.14 15.89 18.35
N VAL A 341 7.27 15.78 19.66
CA VAL A 341 7.51 16.96 20.53
C VAL A 341 8.81 17.70 20.18
N THR A 342 9.73 17.06 19.51
CA THR A 342 11.00 17.61 18.98
C THR A 342 10.82 18.35 17.65
N GLY A 343 9.65 18.20 16.99
CA GLY A 343 9.27 18.97 15.80
C GLY A 343 9.29 18.20 14.48
N GLU A 344 9.90 17.02 14.43
CA GLU A 344 9.93 16.16 13.23
C GLU A 344 8.53 15.67 12.88
N LEU A 345 8.25 15.48 11.58
CA LEU A 345 7.04 14.80 11.12
C LEU A 345 7.05 13.35 11.60
N ALA A 346 5.91 12.85 12.03
CA ALA A 346 5.73 11.54 12.64
C ALA A 346 4.65 10.74 11.89
N GLY A 347 4.95 10.37 10.66
CA GLY A 347 3.98 9.79 9.74
C GLY A 347 2.92 10.79 9.28
N SER A 348 1.93 10.33 8.53
CA SER A 348 0.83 11.16 8.05
C SER A 348 -0.46 10.95 8.87
N VAL A 349 -1.45 11.79 8.62
CA VAL A 349 -2.80 11.68 9.18
C VAL A 349 -3.87 11.59 8.08
N THR A 350 -3.45 11.09 6.91
CA THR A 350 -4.30 10.83 5.75
C THR A 350 -4.29 9.32 5.43
N ASN A 351 -5.04 8.90 4.42
CA ASN A 351 -5.00 7.55 3.86
C ASN A 351 -4.59 7.58 2.38
N VAL A 352 -4.36 6.43 1.76
CA VAL A 352 -3.90 6.38 0.35
C VAL A 352 -4.92 6.97 -0.62
N TYR A 353 -6.23 6.94 -0.32
CA TYR A 353 -7.23 7.64 -1.12
C TYR A 353 -7.00 9.16 -1.09
N GLY A 354 -6.74 9.73 0.09
CA GLY A 354 -6.37 11.13 0.24
C GLY A 354 -5.10 11.47 -0.54
N CYS A 355 -4.07 10.62 -0.47
CA CYS A 355 -2.84 10.78 -1.24
C CYS A 355 -3.09 10.74 -2.76
N MET A 356 -3.94 9.84 -3.25
CA MET A 356 -4.33 9.77 -4.66
C MET A 356 -5.05 11.05 -5.12
N VAL A 357 -6.00 11.54 -4.33
CA VAL A 357 -6.72 12.79 -4.64
C VAL A 357 -5.76 13.97 -4.66
N LYS A 358 -4.85 14.08 -3.68
CA LYS A 358 -3.81 15.12 -3.65
C LYS A 358 -2.86 15.05 -4.84
N ALA A 359 -2.46 13.86 -5.28
CA ALA A 359 -1.64 13.71 -6.49
C ALA A 359 -2.34 14.32 -7.72
N ILE A 360 -3.65 14.08 -7.87
CA ILE A 360 -4.46 14.66 -8.95
C ILE A 360 -4.52 16.19 -8.81
N GLU A 361 -4.78 16.71 -7.62
CA GLU A 361 -4.78 18.16 -7.33
C GLU A 361 -3.43 18.82 -7.65
N PHE A 362 -2.32 18.10 -7.48
CA PHE A 362 -0.97 18.55 -7.80
C PHE A 362 -0.63 18.46 -9.29
N GLY A 363 -1.57 17.97 -10.12
CA GLY A 363 -1.46 17.94 -11.58
C GLY A 363 -0.95 16.60 -12.13
N ILE A 364 -0.96 15.52 -11.36
CA ILE A 364 -0.73 14.17 -11.88
C ILE A 364 -1.99 13.72 -12.64
N PRO A 365 -1.85 13.17 -13.86
CA PRO A 365 -3.00 12.62 -14.60
C PRO A 365 -3.75 11.60 -13.75
N ILE A 366 -5.08 11.64 -13.79
CA ILE A 366 -5.94 10.80 -12.97
C ILE A 366 -5.63 9.30 -13.14
N ALA A 367 -5.34 8.85 -14.36
CA ALA A 367 -5.00 7.47 -14.66
C ALA A 367 -3.69 7.05 -13.97
N ASP A 368 -2.69 7.94 -13.96
CA ASP A 368 -1.39 7.69 -13.32
C ASP A 368 -1.51 7.67 -11.79
N ALA A 369 -2.32 8.56 -11.22
CA ALA A 369 -2.58 8.58 -9.78
C ALA A 369 -3.32 7.32 -9.31
N ILE A 370 -4.34 6.88 -10.05
CA ILE A 370 -5.04 5.63 -9.77
C ILE A 370 -4.09 4.44 -9.88
N LYS A 371 -3.30 4.37 -10.95
CA LYS A 371 -2.32 3.31 -11.15
C LYS A 371 -1.35 3.24 -9.97
N ALA A 372 -0.79 4.36 -9.55
CA ALA A 372 0.15 4.43 -8.42
C ALA A 372 -0.48 4.06 -7.05
N ALA A 373 -1.82 4.05 -6.93
CA ALA A 373 -2.54 3.70 -5.71
C ALA A 373 -3.17 2.28 -5.74
N THR A 374 -3.05 1.54 -6.87
CA THR A 374 -3.76 0.26 -7.07
C THR A 374 -2.89 -0.90 -7.57
N TYR A 375 -1.76 -0.60 -8.23
CA TYR A 375 -0.93 -1.61 -8.92
C TYR A 375 0.46 -1.75 -8.32
#